data_c36a7c16c398a7e65c4903103124c81d
#
_entry.id   c36a7c16c398a7e65c4903103124c81d
#
_cell.length_a   1.000
_cell.length_b   1.000
_cell.length_c   1.000
_cell.angle_alpha   90.00
_cell.angle_beta   90.00
_cell.angle_gamma   90.00
#
_symmetry.space_group_name_H-M   'P 1'
#
loop_
_entity.id
_entity.type
_entity.pdbx_description
1 polymer ?
#
loop_
_entity_poly.entity_id
_entity_poly.type
_entity_poly.pdbx_seq_one_letter_code
_entity_poly.pdbx_strand_id
1 'polypeptide(L)'
;MGLAGTDPIPGSPAEVTAEWLSGVLSRPDRPVVVDRVDVTPIGTGQTGATYRAAVTYRGTAPDLPDSFVVKLPAQDEAVRERVAPSYRSEHAFYTCVADTVAVPLPRCHYCGLADDGAQFVLLLDDMAPAQQGDQIRGCTVAEARLAAEALAGLHGPRWCDPAWLTFAGTVMPKPDEPTARGLGDITRLAAQTAVEKLGARMSAADRTTVLDSADLIAAWLLGSPDRFSLLHGDYRIDNLLFDPDRTRVTVVDWQTLAVGLPARDLAYFVATSLQPDERARHERGLVEVYRQALASYGVSDYETETCWQDYRFGMLQIPLITTLGFAFSSSTERGDDMALAMLERGCRAIRELGTLELVR
;
A
#
# COMPACT_ATOMS: atom_id res chain seq x y z
N MET A 1 12.98 -4.37 -18.91
CA MET A 1 12.93 -4.31 -20.41
C MET A 1 12.00 -3.16 -20.77
N GLY A 2 12.50 -2.15 -21.45
CA GLY A 2 11.95 -0.80 -21.49
C GLY A 2 10.48 -0.69 -21.92
N LEU A 3 9.65 -0.23 -21.01
CA LEU A 3 8.27 0.20 -21.25
C LEU A 3 8.19 1.73 -21.50
N ALA A 4 9.28 2.35 -21.96
CA ALA A 4 9.29 3.76 -22.33
C ALA A 4 8.82 3.90 -23.79
N GLY A 5 7.51 3.85 -24.00
CA GLY A 5 6.89 4.28 -25.24
C GLY A 5 6.81 5.81 -25.30
N THR A 6 6.98 6.36 -26.50
CA THR A 6 6.75 7.78 -26.81
C THR A 6 5.26 8.12 -26.95
N ASP A 7 4.38 7.22 -26.53
CA ASP A 7 2.94 7.42 -26.61
C ASP A 7 2.48 8.47 -25.59
N PRO A 8 1.55 9.35 -25.94
CA PRO A 8 1.04 10.36 -25.03
C PRO A 8 0.41 9.70 -23.80
N ILE A 9 0.71 10.24 -22.63
CA ILE A 9 0.15 9.76 -21.36
C ILE A 9 -1.25 10.37 -21.19
N PRO A 10 -2.33 9.56 -21.13
CA PRO A 10 -3.68 10.10 -20.94
C PRO A 10 -3.82 10.74 -19.57
N GLY A 11 -4.26 11.99 -19.55
CA GLY A 11 -4.54 12.74 -18.32
C GLY A 11 -6.00 12.59 -17.84
N SER A 12 -6.87 12.05 -18.71
CA SER A 12 -8.30 11.90 -18.44
C SER A 12 -8.86 10.58 -19.01
N PRO A 13 -10.00 10.08 -18.53
CA PRO A 13 -10.63 8.87 -19.07
C PRO A 13 -11.03 9.00 -20.55
N ALA A 14 -11.31 10.21 -21.03
CA ALA A 14 -11.65 10.44 -22.42
C ALA A 14 -10.46 10.24 -23.38
N GLU A 15 -9.24 10.33 -22.87
CA GLU A 15 -8.00 10.11 -23.63
C GLU A 15 -7.57 8.64 -23.66
N VAL A 16 -8.20 7.77 -22.87
CA VAL A 16 -8.03 6.32 -22.92
C VAL A 16 -8.83 5.79 -24.13
N THR A 17 -8.28 5.99 -25.31
CA THR A 17 -8.94 5.67 -26.59
C THR A 17 -8.53 4.30 -27.11
N ALA A 18 -9.29 3.76 -28.08
CA ALA A 18 -8.95 2.53 -28.78
C ALA A 18 -7.59 2.65 -29.52
N GLU A 19 -7.28 3.85 -30.06
CA GLU A 19 -6.00 4.12 -30.71
C GLU A 19 -4.84 4.07 -29.70
N TRP A 20 -4.97 4.77 -28.57
CA TRP A 20 -3.97 4.73 -27.49
C TRP A 20 -3.73 3.31 -26.99
N LEU A 21 -4.79 2.56 -26.67
CA LEU A 21 -4.68 1.16 -26.24
C LEU A 21 -4.03 0.28 -27.30
N SER A 22 -4.35 0.48 -28.58
CA SER A 22 -3.69 -0.23 -29.66
C SER A 22 -2.19 0.02 -29.69
N GLY A 23 -1.76 1.27 -29.47
CA GLY A 23 -0.35 1.66 -29.36
C GLY A 23 0.35 0.95 -28.21
N VAL A 24 -0.12 1.14 -26.98
CA VAL A 24 0.55 0.63 -25.77
C VAL A 24 0.48 -0.90 -25.60
N LEU A 25 -0.51 -1.57 -26.20
CA LEU A 25 -0.63 -3.03 -26.17
C LEU A 25 0.11 -3.73 -27.32
N SER A 26 0.48 -2.99 -28.39
CA SER A 26 1.23 -3.54 -29.51
C SER A 26 2.69 -3.77 -29.15
N ARG A 27 3.25 -4.81 -29.77
CA ARG A 27 4.69 -5.08 -29.79
C ARG A 27 5.17 -5.17 -31.26
N PRO A 28 6.46 -4.97 -31.53
CA PRO A 28 6.97 -5.01 -32.90
C PRO A 28 6.64 -6.30 -33.66
N ASP A 29 6.63 -7.43 -32.96
CA ASP A 29 6.32 -8.77 -33.47
C ASP A 29 4.84 -9.13 -33.38
N ARG A 30 4.04 -8.30 -32.70
CA ARG A 30 2.63 -8.59 -32.42
C ARG A 30 1.79 -7.31 -32.37
N PRO A 31 1.35 -6.81 -33.52
CA PRO A 31 0.45 -5.67 -33.55
C PRO A 31 -0.93 -6.02 -32.97
N VAL A 32 -1.49 -5.11 -32.20
CA VAL A 32 -2.82 -5.23 -31.57
C VAL A 32 -3.67 -4.08 -32.07
N VAL A 33 -4.90 -4.36 -32.51
CA VAL A 33 -5.88 -3.35 -32.88
C VAL A 33 -7.08 -3.46 -31.95
N VAL A 34 -7.24 -2.49 -31.08
CA VAL A 34 -8.46 -2.30 -30.29
C VAL A 34 -9.48 -1.63 -31.19
N ASP A 35 -10.67 -2.22 -31.33
CA ASP A 35 -11.75 -1.70 -32.14
C ASP A 35 -12.63 -0.73 -31.35
N ARG A 36 -12.87 -1.07 -30.08
CA ARG A 36 -13.68 -0.25 -29.15
C ARG A 36 -13.17 -0.37 -27.73
N VAL A 37 -13.31 0.71 -26.97
CA VAL A 37 -13.12 0.76 -25.51
C VAL A 37 -14.28 1.48 -24.85
N ASP A 38 -14.77 0.93 -23.74
CA ASP A 38 -15.73 1.56 -22.84
C ASP A 38 -15.02 1.76 -21.49
N VAL A 39 -14.89 3.02 -21.05
CA VAL A 39 -14.20 3.39 -19.81
C VAL A 39 -15.22 3.77 -18.75
N THR A 40 -15.26 3.05 -17.65
CA THR A 40 -16.18 3.28 -16.53
C THR A 40 -15.42 3.46 -15.21
N PRO A 41 -15.81 4.41 -14.34
CA PRO A 41 -15.15 4.59 -13.06
C PRO A 41 -15.37 3.38 -12.15
N ILE A 42 -14.31 2.98 -11.43
CA ILE A 42 -14.36 1.93 -10.39
C ILE A 42 -13.60 2.39 -9.14
N GLY A 43 -14.04 1.90 -7.98
CA GLY A 43 -13.38 2.22 -6.72
C GLY A 43 -13.70 3.62 -6.18
N THR A 44 -13.16 3.91 -5.00
CA THR A 44 -13.36 5.16 -4.23
C THR A 44 -12.02 5.83 -3.92
N GLY A 45 -11.00 5.64 -4.77
CA GLY A 45 -9.64 6.14 -4.53
C GLY A 45 -9.60 7.66 -4.29
N GLN A 46 -8.87 8.08 -3.26
CA GLN A 46 -8.77 9.49 -2.86
C GLN A 46 -7.63 10.24 -3.56
N THR A 47 -6.61 9.52 -4.05
CA THR A 47 -5.38 10.09 -4.61
C THR A 47 -5.27 9.96 -6.13
N GLY A 48 -6.12 9.16 -6.77
CA GLY A 48 -6.16 8.96 -8.21
C GLY A 48 -7.51 8.45 -8.64
N ALA A 49 -7.79 8.56 -9.93
CA ALA A 49 -9.02 8.05 -10.51
C ALA A 49 -8.75 6.69 -11.16
N THR A 50 -9.49 5.68 -10.73
CA THR A 50 -9.38 4.30 -11.24
C THR A 50 -10.59 3.96 -12.09
N TYR A 51 -10.33 3.41 -13.26
CA TYR A 51 -11.34 3.08 -14.25
C TYR A 51 -11.19 1.64 -14.72
N ARG A 52 -12.30 1.03 -15.12
CA ARG A 52 -12.33 -0.19 -15.91
C ARG A 52 -12.44 0.18 -17.38
N ALA A 53 -11.54 -0.34 -18.19
CA ALA A 53 -11.56 -0.22 -19.65
C ALA A 53 -11.95 -1.58 -20.26
N ALA A 54 -13.21 -1.75 -20.63
CA ALA A 54 -13.67 -2.92 -21.36
C ALA A 54 -13.35 -2.74 -22.87
N VAL A 55 -12.68 -3.72 -23.48
CA VAL A 55 -12.15 -3.62 -24.83
C VAL A 55 -12.68 -4.71 -25.74
N THR A 56 -12.82 -4.38 -27.01
CA THR A 56 -13.01 -5.35 -28.09
C THR A 56 -11.89 -5.20 -29.10
N TYR A 57 -11.40 -6.32 -29.62
CA TYR A 57 -10.28 -6.34 -30.56
C TYR A 57 -10.76 -6.62 -31.97
N ARG A 58 -10.07 -6.02 -32.93
CA ARG A 58 -10.21 -6.40 -34.34
C ARG A 58 -9.28 -7.59 -34.64
N GLY A 59 -9.85 -8.77 -34.72
CA GLY A 59 -9.10 -10.02 -34.87
C GLY A 59 -8.83 -10.71 -33.52
N THR A 60 -7.88 -11.63 -33.50
CA THR A 60 -7.55 -12.41 -32.30
C THR A 60 -6.44 -11.78 -31.49
N ALA A 61 -6.66 -11.61 -30.18
CA ALA A 61 -5.65 -11.17 -29.21
C ALA A 61 -5.60 -12.17 -28.02
N PRO A 62 -5.17 -13.43 -28.25
CA PRO A 62 -5.39 -14.55 -27.34
C PRO A 62 -4.72 -14.41 -25.97
N ASP A 63 -3.71 -13.55 -25.83
CA ASP A 63 -2.98 -13.36 -24.57
C ASP A 63 -3.28 -12.03 -23.88
N LEU A 64 -4.27 -11.30 -24.36
CA LEU A 64 -4.74 -10.06 -23.77
C LEU A 64 -6.16 -10.24 -23.23
N PRO A 65 -6.46 -9.69 -22.04
CA PRO A 65 -7.81 -9.71 -21.49
C PRO A 65 -8.73 -8.76 -22.28
N ASP A 66 -10.02 -8.92 -22.13
CA ASP A 66 -11.05 -8.04 -22.68
C ASP A 66 -11.43 -6.90 -21.72
N SER A 67 -10.77 -6.81 -20.57
CA SER A 67 -10.94 -5.77 -19.57
C SER A 67 -9.61 -5.45 -18.88
N PHE A 68 -9.37 -4.16 -18.67
CA PHE A 68 -8.20 -3.63 -17.95
C PHE A 68 -8.66 -2.70 -16.83
N VAL A 69 -7.79 -2.53 -15.84
CA VAL A 69 -7.87 -1.42 -14.90
C VAL A 69 -6.89 -0.33 -15.33
N VAL A 70 -7.41 0.89 -15.48
CA VAL A 70 -6.61 2.08 -15.80
C VAL A 70 -6.61 3.00 -14.58
N LYS A 71 -5.42 3.32 -14.08
CA LYS A 71 -5.22 4.30 -13.02
C LYS A 71 -4.67 5.58 -13.64
N LEU A 72 -5.38 6.70 -13.43
CA LEU A 72 -5.06 8.01 -13.97
C LEU A 72 -4.77 8.99 -12.82
N PRO A 73 -4.11 10.12 -13.09
CA PRO A 73 -3.87 11.13 -12.08
C PRO A 73 -5.18 11.77 -11.61
N ALA A 74 -5.15 12.38 -10.44
CA ALA A 74 -6.26 13.19 -9.94
C ALA A 74 -6.65 14.25 -10.99
N GLN A 75 -7.95 14.46 -11.19
CA GLN A 75 -8.45 15.41 -12.18
C GLN A 75 -8.30 16.87 -11.72
N ASP A 76 -8.22 17.09 -10.41
CA ASP A 76 -7.87 18.38 -9.80
C ASP A 76 -6.33 18.58 -9.83
N GLU A 77 -5.89 19.70 -10.41
CA GLU A 77 -4.46 20.01 -10.63
C GLU A 77 -3.71 20.18 -9.30
N ALA A 78 -4.29 20.87 -8.31
CA ALA A 78 -3.66 21.08 -7.01
C ALA A 78 -3.51 19.76 -6.22
N VAL A 79 -4.48 18.86 -6.36
CA VAL A 79 -4.37 17.50 -5.81
C VAL A 79 -3.28 16.73 -6.53
N ARG A 80 -3.23 16.78 -7.86
CA ARG A 80 -2.27 16.09 -8.71
C ARG A 80 -0.82 16.44 -8.35
N GLU A 81 -0.51 17.72 -8.24
CA GLU A 81 0.84 18.18 -7.86
C GLU A 81 1.23 17.68 -6.46
N ARG A 82 0.31 17.77 -5.50
CA ARG A 82 0.55 17.32 -4.13
C ARG A 82 0.85 15.82 -4.03
N VAL A 83 0.19 15.00 -4.85
CA VAL A 83 0.34 13.53 -4.81
C VAL A 83 1.30 12.98 -5.87
N ALA A 84 1.96 13.83 -6.65
CA ALA A 84 2.96 13.42 -7.64
C ALA A 84 4.06 12.47 -7.10
N PRO A 85 4.56 12.62 -5.85
CA PRO A 85 5.47 11.63 -5.26
C PRO A 85 4.89 10.22 -5.20
N SER A 86 3.58 10.08 -4.96
CA SER A 86 2.90 8.78 -4.93
C SER A 86 2.83 8.14 -6.32
N TYR A 87 2.62 8.92 -7.38
CA TYR A 87 2.65 8.40 -8.75
C TYR A 87 4.05 7.95 -9.16
N ARG A 88 5.10 8.70 -8.77
CA ARG A 88 6.49 8.28 -8.96
C ARG A 88 6.79 6.97 -8.24
N SER A 89 6.28 6.81 -7.03
CA SER A 89 6.43 5.59 -6.22
C SER A 89 5.79 4.39 -6.93
N GLU A 90 4.55 4.49 -7.34
CA GLU A 90 3.84 3.41 -8.02
C GLU A 90 4.46 3.08 -9.38
N HIS A 91 4.86 4.09 -10.16
CA HIS A 91 5.61 3.90 -11.41
C HIS A 91 6.93 3.15 -11.17
N ALA A 92 7.71 3.58 -10.17
CA ALA A 92 8.99 2.95 -9.86
C ALA A 92 8.80 1.50 -9.38
N PHE A 93 7.72 1.19 -8.65
CA PHE A 93 7.39 -0.17 -8.28
C PHE A 93 7.20 -1.05 -9.50
N TYR A 94 6.29 -0.69 -10.41
CA TYR A 94 5.98 -1.53 -11.57
C TYR A 94 7.12 -1.61 -12.60
N THR A 95 7.99 -0.60 -12.68
CA THR A 95 9.09 -0.58 -13.65
C THR A 95 10.41 -1.15 -13.13
N CYS A 96 10.64 -1.13 -11.81
CA CYS A 96 11.94 -1.50 -11.23
C CYS A 96 11.86 -2.61 -10.17
N VAL A 97 10.70 -2.85 -9.56
CA VAL A 97 10.57 -3.75 -8.40
C VAL A 97 9.75 -4.98 -8.71
N ALA A 98 8.61 -4.86 -9.38
CA ALA A 98 7.60 -5.90 -9.54
C ALA A 98 8.17 -7.25 -10.01
N ASP A 99 9.12 -7.24 -10.97
CA ASP A 99 9.78 -8.46 -11.49
C ASP A 99 10.84 -9.04 -10.51
N THR A 100 11.15 -8.36 -9.40
CA THR A 100 12.18 -8.78 -8.43
C THR A 100 11.61 -9.30 -7.11
N VAL A 101 10.30 -9.26 -6.96
CA VAL A 101 9.55 -9.70 -5.78
C VAL A 101 8.56 -10.80 -6.15
N ALA A 102 8.02 -11.49 -5.15
CA ALA A 102 7.10 -12.62 -5.35
C ALA A 102 5.70 -12.34 -4.78
N VAL A 103 5.44 -11.10 -4.37
CA VAL A 103 4.10 -10.69 -3.92
C VAL A 103 3.09 -10.81 -5.06
N PRO A 104 1.89 -11.38 -4.85
CA PRO A 104 0.89 -11.51 -5.90
C PRO A 104 0.42 -10.13 -6.41
N LEU A 105 0.56 -9.88 -7.70
CA LEU A 105 0.29 -8.61 -8.36
C LEU A 105 -0.62 -8.78 -9.57
N PRO A 106 -1.45 -7.78 -9.92
CA PRO A 106 -1.99 -7.70 -11.27
C PRO A 106 -0.84 -7.44 -12.25
N ARG A 107 -0.93 -8.08 -13.42
CA ARG A 107 0.06 -7.84 -14.48
C ARG A 107 -0.05 -6.38 -14.94
N CYS A 108 1.10 -5.72 -15.05
CA CYS A 108 1.21 -4.40 -15.65
C CYS A 108 1.46 -4.53 -17.16
N HIS A 109 0.58 -3.94 -17.96
CA HIS A 109 0.69 -3.89 -19.42
C HIS A 109 1.40 -2.62 -19.89
N TYR A 110 1.14 -1.52 -19.20
CA TYR A 110 1.79 -0.23 -19.49
C TYR A 110 1.86 0.61 -18.21
N CYS A 111 2.95 1.33 -18.06
CA CYS A 111 3.15 2.30 -16.99
C CYS A 111 3.88 3.50 -17.53
N GLY A 112 3.23 4.66 -17.56
CA GLY A 112 3.78 5.92 -18.07
C GLY A 112 3.85 6.98 -17.00
N LEU A 113 4.95 7.75 -17.02
CA LEU A 113 5.17 8.89 -16.12
C LEU A 113 5.91 10.00 -16.88
N ALA A 114 5.45 11.24 -16.75
CA ALA A 114 6.11 12.43 -17.27
C ALA A 114 5.87 13.65 -16.37
N ASP A 115 6.54 14.76 -16.70
CA ASP A 115 6.40 16.05 -16.02
C ASP A 115 6.55 15.94 -14.50
N ASP A 116 7.66 15.34 -14.06
CA ASP A 116 8.01 15.13 -12.64
C ASP A 116 6.92 14.38 -11.81
N GLY A 117 6.09 13.61 -12.52
CA GLY A 117 5.01 12.83 -11.90
C GLY A 117 3.63 13.50 -12.00
N ALA A 118 3.50 14.67 -12.62
CA ALA A 118 2.19 15.30 -12.83
C ALA A 118 1.34 14.55 -13.89
N GLN A 119 2.00 13.86 -14.85
CA GLN A 119 1.36 12.95 -15.78
C GLN A 119 1.70 11.50 -15.41
N PHE A 120 0.68 10.69 -15.25
CA PHE A 120 0.79 9.30 -14.84
C PHE A 120 -0.32 8.46 -15.43
N VAL A 121 0.02 7.25 -15.88
CA VAL A 121 -0.96 6.23 -16.24
C VAL A 121 -0.44 4.85 -15.88
N LEU A 122 -1.31 4.00 -15.38
CA LEU A 122 -1.02 2.59 -15.12
C LEU A 122 -2.14 1.75 -15.72
N LEU A 123 -1.77 0.80 -16.58
CA LEU A 123 -2.67 -0.16 -17.23
C LEU A 123 -2.39 -1.56 -16.67
N LEU A 124 -3.33 -2.09 -15.90
CA LEU A 124 -3.23 -3.37 -15.20
C LEU A 124 -4.26 -4.38 -15.70
N ASP A 125 -4.02 -5.68 -15.44
CA ASP A 125 -5.08 -6.68 -15.52
C ASP A 125 -6.28 -6.28 -14.65
N ASP A 126 -7.48 -6.48 -15.18
CA ASP A 126 -8.70 -6.42 -14.37
C ASP A 126 -8.84 -7.71 -13.55
N MET A 127 -8.72 -7.59 -12.26
CA MET A 127 -8.77 -8.73 -11.35
C MET A 127 -10.20 -9.23 -11.09
N ALA A 128 -11.22 -8.66 -11.76
CA ALA A 128 -12.58 -9.18 -11.62
C ALA A 128 -12.66 -10.69 -11.94
N PRO A 129 -13.41 -11.48 -11.17
CA PRO A 129 -14.39 -11.10 -10.15
C PRO A 129 -13.82 -10.96 -8.70
N ALA A 130 -12.50 -10.77 -8.52
CA ALA A 130 -11.93 -10.54 -7.20
C ALA A 130 -12.53 -9.28 -6.53
N GLN A 131 -12.68 -9.34 -5.22
CA GLN A 131 -13.33 -8.30 -4.43
C GLN A 131 -12.31 -7.64 -3.50
N GLN A 132 -12.36 -6.33 -3.45
CA GLN A 132 -11.61 -5.53 -2.49
C GLN A 132 -12.07 -5.83 -1.06
N GLY A 133 -11.12 -5.87 -0.11
CA GLY A 133 -11.43 -5.91 1.30
C GLY A 133 -12.12 -4.63 1.78
N ASP A 134 -12.62 -4.63 3.00
CA ASP A 134 -13.27 -3.47 3.63
C ASP A 134 -12.64 -3.18 4.98
N GLN A 135 -11.93 -2.05 5.08
CA GLN A 135 -11.17 -1.68 6.28
C GLN A 135 -12.06 -1.46 7.51
N ILE A 136 -13.28 -0.96 7.32
CA ILE A 136 -14.23 -0.75 8.43
C ILE A 136 -14.72 -2.10 8.96
N ARG A 137 -15.07 -3.00 8.07
CA ARG A 137 -15.50 -4.36 8.41
C ARG A 137 -14.36 -5.20 9.00
N GLY A 138 -13.16 -5.06 8.43
CA GLY A 138 -12.01 -5.91 8.72
C GLY A 138 -12.03 -7.22 7.96
N CYS A 139 -11.17 -8.17 8.36
CA CYS A 139 -11.01 -9.47 7.70
C CYS A 139 -11.14 -10.64 8.67
N THR A 140 -11.27 -11.83 8.11
CA THR A 140 -11.16 -13.10 8.84
C THR A 140 -9.70 -13.47 9.09
N VAL A 141 -9.45 -14.39 10.03
CA VAL A 141 -8.09 -14.92 10.29
C VAL A 141 -7.52 -15.66 9.05
N ALA A 142 -8.37 -16.30 8.26
CA ALA A 142 -7.95 -16.97 7.03
C ALA A 142 -7.45 -15.96 5.98
N GLU A 143 -8.17 -14.86 5.78
CA GLU A 143 -7.74 -13.76 4.91
C GLU A 143 -6.46 -13.09 5.42
N ALA A 144 -6.35 -12.92 6.74
CA ALA A 144 -5.14 -12.36 7.35
C ALA A 144 -3.92 -13.27 7.15
N ARG A 145 -4.11 -14.58 7.13
CA ARG A 145 -3.06 -15.55 6.82
C ARG A 145 -2.57 -15.40 5.37
N LEU A 146 -3.48 -15.33 4.40
CA LEU A 146 -3.13 -15.09 2.99
C LEU A 146 -2.36 -13.77 2.82
N ALA A 147 -2.81 -12.72 3.49
CA ALA A 147 -2.14 -11.42 3.46
C ALA A 147 -0.72 -11.48 4.06
N ALA A 148 -0.53 -12.19 5.18
CA ALA A 148 0.78 -12.36 5.79
C ALA A 148 1.76 -13.16 4.90
N GLU A 149 1.27 -14.21 4.24
CA GLU A 149 2.04 -15.00 3.27
C GLU A 149 2.41 -14.15 2.03
N ALA A 150 1.47 -13.38 1.49
CA ALA A 150 1.71 -12.48 0.36
C ALA A 150 2.73 -11.39 0.69
N LEU A 151 2.65 -10.82 1.88
CA LEU A 151 3.58 -9.79 2.35
C LEU A 151 5.02 -10.30 2.46
N ALA A 152 5.21 -11.56 2.84
CA ALA A 152 6.53 -12.18 2.83
C ALA A 152 7.13 -12.25 1.42
N GLY A 153 6.28 -12.36 0.38
CA GLY A 153 6.68 -12.29 -1.02
C GLY A 153 7.19 -10.92 -1.46
N LEU A 154 6.79 -9.84 -0.79
CA LEU A 154 7.37 -8.51 -0.98
C LEU A 154 8.74 -8.40 -0.30
N HIS A 155 8.82 -8.79 0.95
CA HIS A 155 9.98 -8.51 1.80
C HIS A 155 11.12 -9.50 1.62
N GLY A 156 10.79 -10.79 1.40
CA GLY A 156 11.75 -11.90 1.44
C GLY A 156 12.77 -11.93 0.31
N PRO A 157 12.36 -11.84 -0.98
CA PRO A 157 13.28 -12.01 -2.10
C PRO A 157 14.48 -11.04 -2.08
N ARG A 158 14.32 -9.88 -1.52
CA ARG A 158 15.35 -8.84 -1.41
C ARG A 158 15.49 -8.32 0.03
N TRP A 159 15.47 -9.22 0.98
CA TRP A 159 15.65 -8.94 2.40
C TRP A 159 17.02 -8.30 2.67
N CYS A 160 17.05 -7.17 3.36
CA CYS A 160 18.25 -6.39 3.67
C CYS A 160 19.11 -6.05 2.44
N ASP A 161 18.53 -5.96 1.24
CA ASP A 161 19.28 -5.56 0.04
C ASP A 161 19.68 -4.09 0.13
N PRO A 162 21.00 -3.78 0.11
CA PRO A 162 21.49 -2.39 0.21
C PRO A 162 20.94 -1.46 -0.88
N ALA A 163 20.51 -1.99 -2.02
CA ALA A 163 19.93 -1.19 -3.09
C ALA A 163 18.65 -0.44 -2.66
N TRP A 164 17.94 -0.93 -1.65
CA TRP A 164 16.78 -0.23 -1.09
C TRP A 164 17.14 1.11 -0.45
N LEU A 165 18.34 1.24 0.12
CA LEU A 165 18.77 2.46 0.79
C LEU A 165 18.96 3.66 -0.16
N THR A 166 19.11 3.40 -1.45
CA THR A 166 19.26 4.41 -2.51
C THR A 166 18.14 4.36 -3.55
N PHE A 167 17.09 3.60 -3.30
CA PHE A 167 15.97 3.47 -4.23
C PHE A 167 15.13 4.75 -4.26
N ALA A 168 15.17 5.46 -5.38
CA ALA A 168 14.53 6.77 -5.56
C ALA A 168 12.99 6.71 -5.66
N GLY A 169 12.41 5.50 -5.78
CA GLY A 169 10.97 5.30 -5.87
C GLY A 169 10.21 5.36 -4.53
N THR A 170 10.90 5.58 -3.40
CA THR A 170 10.26 5.62 -2.09
C THR A 170 9.70 6.99 -1.76
N VAL A 171 8.52 7.02 -1.17
CA VAL A 171 7.93 8.22 -0.55
C VAL A 171 8.58 8.46 0.83
N MET A 172 8.88 7.38 1.55
CA MET A 172 9.55 7.42 2.84
C MET A 172 10.82 6.55 2.80
N PRO A 173 11.98 7.09 2.42
CA PRO A 173 13.25 6.40 2.51
C PRO A 173 13.60 6.10 3.98
N LYS A 174 14.61 5.24 4.24
CA LYS A 174 15.12 5.05 5.60
C LYS A 174 15.56 6.42 6.14
N PRO A 175 14.92 6.93 7.21
CA PRO A 175 15.13 8.33 7.62
C PRO A 175 16.47 8.53 8.32
N ASP A 176 17.11 9.64 8.03
CA ASP A 176 18.15 10.25 8.87
C ASP A 176 17.51 11.03 10.03
N GLU A 177 18.33 11.56 10.93
CA GLU A 177 17.83 12.28 12.11
C GLU A 177 16.97 13.51 11.77
N PRO A 178 17.33 14.40 10.82
CA PRO A 178 16.47 15.51 10.42
C PRO A 178 15.12 15.05 9.86
N THR A 179 15.11 14.04 9.00
CA THR A 179 13.90 13.48 8.41
C THR A 179 13.01 12.84 9.46
N ALA A 180 13.58 12.06 10.39
CA ALA A 180 12.83 11.42 11.47
C ALA A 180 12.17 12.46 12.38
N ARG A 181 12.89 13.55 12.73
CA ARG A 181 12.33 14.66 13.51
C ARG A 181 11.18 15.35 12.75
N GLY A 182 11.38 15.68 11.47
CA GLY A 182 10.34 16.28 10.64
C GLY A 182 9.08 15.41 10.53
N LEU A 183 9.24 14.08 10.36
CA LEU A 183 8.13 13.13 10.38
C LEU A 183 7.45 13.07 11.76
N GLY A 184 8.20 13.14 12.84
CA GLY A 184 7.63 13.23 14.19
C GLY A 184 6.79 14.48 14.38
N ASP A 185 7.31 15.64 13.96
CA ASP A 185 6.58 16.91 14.12
C ASP A 185 5.30 16.96 13.30
N ILE A 186 5.33 16.55 12.03
CA ILE A 186 4.13 16.51 11.18
C ILE A 186 3.12 15.47 11.69
N THR A 187 3.59 14.32 12.19
CA THR A 187 2.71 13.30 12.78
C THR A 187 2.03 13.81 14.04
N ARG A 188 2.74 14.58 14.87
CA ARG A 188 2.14 15.20 16.08
C ARG A 188 0.99 16.15 15.71
N LEU A 189 1.19 17.00 14.69
CA LEU A 189 0.15 17.88 14.19
C LEU A 189 -1.04 17.10 13.59
N ALA A 190 -0.75 16.04 12.84
CA ALA A 190 -1.78 15.16 12.27
C ALA A 190 -2.58 14.42 13.36
N ALA A 191 -1.90 13.94 14.41
CA ALA A 191 -2.52 13.29 15.56
C ALA A 191 -3.43 14.25 16.34
N GLN A 192 -3.00 15.49 16.56
CA GLN A 192 -3.82 16.54 17.17
C GLN A 192 -5.08 16.80 16.32
N THR A 193 -4.91 16.96 14.99
CA THR A 193 -6.02 17.14 14.06
C THR A 193 -7.01 15.97 14.10
N ALA A 194 -6.51 14.74 14.15
CA ALA A 194 -7.36 13.54 14.24
C ALA A 194 -8.13 13.52 15.57
N VAL A 195 -7.47 13.82 16.68
CA VAL A 195 -8.12 13.89 18.01
C VAL A 195 -9.12 15.04 18.10
N GLU A 196 -8.85 16.19 17.51
CA GLU A 196 -9.82 17.31 17.46
C GLU A 196 -11.07 16.95 16.67
N LYS A 197 -10.92 16.32 15.52
CA LYS A 197 -12.05 15.99 14.62
C LYS A 197 -12.82 14.74 15.04
N LEU A 198 -12.11 13.68 15.44
CA LEU A 198 -12.69 12.37 15.76
C LEU A 198 -12.85 12.13 17.26
N GLY A 199 -12.25 12.96 18.12
CA GLY A 199 -12.09 12.69 19.55
C GLY A 199 -13.39 12.51 20.32
N ALA A 200 -14.51 13.13 19.87
CA ALA A 200 -15.82 12.89 20.47
C ALA A 200 -16.30 11.42 20.29
N ARG A 201 -15.79 10.73 19.27
CA ARG A 201 -16.11 9.34 18.94
C ARG A 201 -15.08 8.35 19.49
N MET A 202 -13.90 8.82 19.93
CA MET A 202 -12.81 8.02 20.48
C MET A 202 -12.93 7.88 21.99
N SER A 203 -12.48 6.74 22.55
CA SER A 203 -12.27 6.60 24.00
C SER A 203 -11.17 7.55 24.49
N ALA A 204 -11.20 7.92 25.78
CA ALA A 204 -10.12 8.70 26.40
C ALA A 204 -8.77 8.01 26.28
N ALA A 205 -8.75 6.68 26.47
CA ALA A 205 -7.54 5.88 26.35
C ALA A 205 -6.96 5.90 24.93
N ASP A 206 -7.80 5.85 23.90
CA ASP A 206 -7.34 5.90 22.50
C ASP A 206 -6.78 7.27 22.14
N ARG A 207 -7.45 8.36 22.57
CA ARG A 207 -6.92 9.71 22.39
C ARG A 207 -5.53 9.87 23.00
N THR A 208 -5.35 9.41 24.23
CA THR A 208 -4.04 9.43 24.92
C THR A 208 -3.02 8.59 24.15
N THR A 209 -3.38 7.36 23.73
CA THR A 209 -2.46 6.49 23.00
C THR A 209 -2.02 7.09 21.68
N VAL A 210 -2.93 7.74 20.93
CA VAL A 210 -2.58 8.43 19.66
C VAL A 210 -1.55 9.53 19.90
N LEU A 211 -1.78 10.38 20.89
CA LEU A 211 -0.88 11.51 21.18
C LEU A 211 0.47 11.04 21.72
N ASP A 212 0.48 10.13 22.70
CA ASP A 212 1.71 9.54 23.23
C ASP A 212 2.54 8.83 22.16
N SER A 213 1.85 8.14 21.22
CA SER A 213 2.50 7.49 20.08
C SER A 213 3.15 8.50 19.15
N ALA A 214 2.46 9.59 18.84
CA ALA A 214 2.95 10.64 17.95
C ALA A 214 4.22 11.31 18.50
N ASP A 215 4.32 11.47 19.82
CA ASP A 215 5.51 12.01 20.48
C ASP A 215 6.74 11.10 20.35
N LEU A 216 6.55 9.79 20.12
CA LEU A 216 7.63 8.81 20.02
C LEU A 216 8.04 8.51 18.57
N ILE A 217 7.37 9.03 17.55
CA ILE A 217 7.64 8.67 16.14
C ILE A 217 9.10 8.92 15.75
N ALA A 218 9.68 10.06 16.10
CA ALA A 218 11.06 10.35 15.76
C ALA A 218 12.04 9.35 16.41
N ALA A 219 11.87 9.07 17.71
CA ALA A 219 12.70 8.10 18.43
C ALA A 219 12.50 6.68 17.87
N TRP A 220 11.26 6.30 17.56
CA TRP A 220 10.93 5.00 16.95
C TRP A 220 11.59 4.80 15.58
N LEU A 221 11.56 5.81 14.71
CA LEU A 221 12.19 5.74 13.39
C LEU A 221 13.70 5.59 13.50
N LEU A 222 14.34 6.29 14.43
CA LEU A 222 15.80 6.24 14.67
C LEU A 222 16.23 4.98 15.42
N GLY A 223 15.38 4.46 16.31
CA GLY A 223 15.61 3.23 17.07
C GLY A 223 15.26 1.94 16.33
N SER A 224 14.91 2.05 15.04
CA SER A 224 14.54 0.88 14.24
C SER A 224 15.70 -0.11 14.12
N PRO A 225 15.46 -1.42 14.28
CA PRO A 225 16.48 -2.45 14.05
C PRO A 225 17.12 -2.36 12.66
N ASP A 226 18.33 -2.92 12.51
CA ASP A 226 19.08 -2.86 11.25
C ASP A 226 18.48 -3.73 10.12
N ARG A 227 17.46 -4.52 10.41
CA ARG A 227 16.72 -5.28 9.41
C ARG A 227 15.81 -4.34 8.61
N PHE A 228 15.90 -4.42 7.29
CA PHE A 228 15.10 -3.57 6.42
C PHE A 228 14.73 -4.27 5.12
N SER A 229 13.66 -3.82 4.51
CA SER A 229 13.25 -4.16 3.14
C SER A 229 12.46 -3.00 2.56
N LEU A 230 12.03 -3.15 1.30
CA LEU A 230 11.02 -2.29 0.73
C LEU A 230 9.67 -2.62 1.39
N LEU A 231 9.00 -1.60 1.89
CA LEU A 231 7.67 -1.68 2.49
C LEU A 231 6.62 -1.21 1.50
N HIS A 232 5.43 -1.79 1.58
CA HIS A 232 4.24 -1.24 0.94
C HIS A 232 3.87 0.13 1.53
N GLY A 233 4.07 0.28 2.84
CA GLY A 233 3.83 1.51 3.60
C GLY A 233 2.38 1.74 4.01
N ASP A 234 1.42 1.30 3.22
CA ASP A 234 -0.03 1.30 3.52
C ASP A 234 -0.64 -0.10 3.29
N TYR A 235 0.00 -1.15 3.84
CA TYR A 235 -0.46 -2.53 3.69
C TYR A 235 -1.69 -2.79 4.54
N ARG A 236 -2.88 -2.55 3.99
CA ARG A 236 -4.17 -2.66 4.67
C ARG A 236 -5.20 -3.38 3.81
N ILE A 237 -6.28 -3.84 4.43
CA ILE A 237 -7.25 -4.73 3.76
C ILE A 237 -7.92 -4.09 2.53
N ASP A 238 -8.09 -2.76 2.48
CA ASP A 238 -8.62 -2.04 1.31
C ASP A 238 -7.68 -2.13 0.09
N ASN A 239 -6.38 -2.43 0.29
CA ASN A 239 -5.37 -2.58 -0.76
C ASN A 239 -5.16 -4.06 -1.16
N LEU A 240 -6.07 -4.94 -0.75
CA LEU A 240 -6.06 -6.36 -1.04
C LEU A 240 -7.32 -6.78 -1.79
N LEU A 241 -7.12 -7.50 -2.89
CA LEU A 241 -8.19 -8.09 -3.69
C LEU A 241 -8.22 -9.59 -3.44
N PHE A 242 -9.34 -10.11 -3.00
CA PHE A 242 -9.54 -11.54 -2.76
C PHE A 242 -10.36 -12.17 -3.87
N ASP A 243 -9.98 -13.36 -4.32
CA ASP A 243 -10.82 -14.14 -5.23
C ASP A 243 -12.18 -14.49 -4.58
N PRO A 244 -13.19 -14.90 -5.36
CA PRO A 244 -14.53 -15.18 -4.82
C PRO A 244 -14.54 -16.23 -3.71
N ASP A 245 -13.65 -17.22 -3.79
CA ASP A 245 -13.53 -18.30 -2.82
C ASP A 245 -12.67 -17.94 -1.60
N ARG A 246 -12.11 -16.74 -1.57
CA ARG A 246 -11.21 -16.24 -0.50
C ARG A 246 -10.01 -17.15 -0.23
N THR A 247 -9.45 -17.73 -1.29
CA THR A 247 -8.27 -18.62 -1.24
C THR A 247 -7.00 -17.98 -1.78
N ARG A 248 -7.12 -16.86 -2.49
CA ARG A 248 -6.02 -16.09 -3.07
C ARG A 248 -6.20 -14.62 -2.81
N VAL A 249 -5.08 -13.92 -2.69
CA VAL A 249 -5.03 -12.47 -2.53
C VAL A 249 -4.12 -11.86 -3.59
N THR A 250 -4.45 -10.67 -4.05
CA THR A 250 -3.63 -9.83 -4.93
C THR A 250 -3.46 -8.48 -4.26
N VAL A 251 -2.23 -7.96 -4.26
CA VAL A 251 -1.87 -6.70 -3.62
C VAL A 251 -1.85 -5.59 -4.66
N VAL A 252 -2.45 -4.45 -4.31
CA VAL A 252 -2.56 -3.28 -5.19
C VAL A 252 -2.22 -2.00 -4.43
N ASP A 253 -2.06 -0.88 -5.15
CA ASP A 253 -1.83 0.46 -4.63
C ASP A 253 -0.44 0.70 -4.01
N TRP A 254 0.56 0.77 -4.88
CA TRP A 254 1.99 0.90 -4.51
C TRP A 254 2.46 2.36 -4.38
N GLN A 255 1.57 3.25 -3.94
CA GLN A 255 1.79 4.70 -3.88
C GLN A 255 2.60 5.18 -2.67
N THR A 256 2.80 4.33 -1.66
CA THR A 256 3.34 4.69 -0.35
C THR A 256 4.62 3.94 0.01
N LEU A 257 5.41 3.55 -1.00
CA LEU A 257 6.62 2.78 -0.77
C LEU A 257 7.55 3.44 0.25
N ALA A 258 8.03 2.63 1.18
CA ALA A 258 8.97 3.06 2.21
C ALA A 258 10.14 2.07 2.32
N VAL A 259 11.22 2.47 2.99
CA VAL A 259 12.31 1.56 3.38
C VAL A 259 12.40 1.52 4.90
N GLY A 260 12.33 0.33 5.47
CA GLY A 260 12.40 0.18 6.92
C GLY A 260 12.20 -1.24 7.40
N LEU A 261 11.93 -1.38 8.69
CA LEU A 261 11.68 -2.66 9.35
C LEU A 261 10.47 -3.37 8.71
N PRO A 262 10.63 -4.56 8.12
CA PRO A 262 9.56 -5.22 7.36
C PRO A 262 8.32 -5.55 8.20
N ALA A 263 8.52 -5.89 9.48
CA ALA A 263 7.42 -6.18 10.39
C ALA A 263 6.45 -5.00 10.64
N ARG A 264 6.80 -3.78 10.20
CA ARG A 264 5.90 -2.60 10.26
C ARG A 264 4.64 -2.79 9.40
N ASP A 265 4.78 -3.32 8.18
CA ASP A 265 3.64 -3.59 7.31
C ASP A 265 2.76 -4.70 7.88
N LEU A 266 3.36 -5.75 8.44
CA LEU A 266 2.62 -6.83 9.10
C LEU A 266 1.86 -6.32 10.33
N ALA A 267 2.49 -5.51 11.17
CA ALA A 267 1.89 -4.93 12.36
C ALA A 267 0.71 -4.01 12.00
N TYR A 268 0.92 -3.15 11.01
CA TYR A 268 -0.11 -2.26 10.50
C TYR A 268 -1.32 -3.04 9.97
N PHE A 269 -1.09 -4.07 9.15
CA PHE A 269 -2.15 -4.90 8.61
C PHE A 269 -2.91 -5.66 9.70
N VAL A 270 -2.22 -6.45 10.51
CA VAL A 270 -2.86 -7.33 11.49
C VAL A 270 -3.64 -6.53 12.53
N ALA A 271 -3.07 -5.43 13.01
CA ALA A 271 -3.71 -4.63 14.05
C ALA A 271 -4.85 -3.75 13.55
N THR A 272 -4.86 -3.34 12.28
CA THR A 272 -5.94 -2.49 11.76
C THR A 272 -7.04 -3.27 11.05
N SER A 273 -6.74 -4.50 10.56
CA SER A 273 -7.67 -5.29 9.75
C SER A 273 -8.42 -6.36 10.52
N LEU A 274 -7.88 -6.88 11.65
CA LEU A 274 -8.59 -7.83 12.51
C LEU A 274 -9.36 -7.12 13.62
N GLN A 275 -10.50 -7.71 14.01
CA GLN A 275 -11.16 -7.29 15.25
C GLN A 275 -10.23 -7.53 16.45
N PRO A 276 -10.21 -6.65 17.46
CA PRO A 276 -9.20 -6.68 18.52
C PRO A 276 -9.07 -8.03 19.24
N ASP A 277 -10.17 -8.70 19.54
CA ASP A 277 -10.14 -9.99 20.24
C ASP A 277 -9.65 -11.13 19.33
N GLU A 278 -9.96 -11.08 18.03
CA GLU A 278 -9.42 -12.02 17.03
C GLU A 278 -7.92 -11.76 16.83
N ARG A 279 -7.50 -10.50 16.74
CA ARG A 279 -6.09 -10.14 16.68
C ARG A 279 -5.33 -10.73 17.89
N ALA A 280 -5.78 -10.44 19.10
CA ALA A 280 -5.08 -10.89 20.31
C ALA A 280 -4.94 -12.42 20.41
N ARG A 281 -5.94 -13.17 19.91
CA ARG A 281 -5.89 -14.64 19.89
C ARG A 281 -4.98 -15.21 18.82
N HIS A 282 -4.82 -14.54 17.69
CA HIS A 282 -4.22 -15.13 16.49
C HIS A 282 -2.92 -14.45 16.02
N GLU A 283 -2.57 -13.26 16.54
CA GLU A 283 -1.43 -12.48 16.02
C GLU A 283 -0.08 -13.21 16.11
N ARG A 284 0.19 -13.96 17.20
CA ARG A 284 1.42 -14.76 17.29
C ARG A 284 1.49 -15.83 16.20
N GLY A 285 0.36 -16.46 15.88
CA GLY A 285 0.27 -17.42 14.79
C GLY A 285 0.47 -16.78 13.43
N LEU A 286 -0.06 -15.56 13.21
CA LEU A 286 0.12 -14.81 11.95
C LEU A 286 1.56 -14.32 11.78
N VAL A 287 2.22 -13.88 12.84
CA VAL A 287 3.66 -13.56 12.84
C VAL A 287 4.50 -14.77 12.47
N GLU A 288 4.17 -15.95 13.00
CA GLU A 288 4.88 -17.20 12.66
C GLU A 288 4.63 -17.60 11.20
N VAL A 289 3.40 -17.44 10.67
CA VAL A 289 3.09 -17.66 9.25
C VAL A 289 3.97 -16.78 8.35
N TYR A 290 4.04 -15.48 8.64
CA TYR A 290 4.88 -14.53 7.93
C TYR A 290 6.36 -14.93 7.98
N ARG A 291 6.88 -15.26 9.17
CA ARG A 291 8.26 -15.69 9.36
C ARG A 291 8.59 -16.96 8.57
N GLN A 292 7.70 -17.96 8.61
CA GLN A 292 7.87 -19.21 7.85
C GLN A 292 7.84 -18.93 6.34
N ALA A 293 6.98 -18.06 5.87
CA ALA A 293 6.94 -17.65 4.48
C ALA A 293 8.23 -16.93 4.06
N LEU A 294 8.81 -16.06 4.91
CA LEU A 294 10.11 -15.43 4.67
C LEU A 294 11.24 -16.46 4.53
N ALA A 295 11.21 -17.54 5.31
CA ALA A 295 12.22 -18.60 5.23
C ALA A 295 12.25 -19.29 3.85
N SER A 296 11.10 -19.36 3.14
CA SER A 296 11.04 -19.88 1.77
C SER A 296 11.77 -19.00 0.75
N TYR A 297 12.05 -17.75 1.08
CA TYR A 297 12.85 -16.81 0.29
C TYR A 297 14.31 -16.71 0.78
N GLY A 298 14.74 -17.60 1.69
CA GLY A 298 16.12 -17.66 2.18
C GLY A 298 16.41 -16.85 3.42
N VAL A 299 15.40 -16.21 4.04
CA VAL A 299 15.53 -15.49 5.32
C VAL A 299 15.47 -16.52 6.46
N SER A 300 16.59 -17.15 6.77
CA SER A 300 16.67 -18.29 7.71
C SER A 300 17.09 -17.92 9.13
N ASP A 301 17.69 -16.74 9.31
CA ASP A 301 18.23 -16.23 10.58
C ASP A 301 17.27 -15.28 11.34
N TYR A 302 16.01 -15.20 10.88
CA TYR A 302 14.97 -14.38 11.52
C TYR A 302 14.18 -15.23 12.52
N GLU A 303 14.68 -15.27 13.76
CA GLU A 303 14.13 -16.09 14.84
C GLU A 303 12.71 -15.63 15.24
N THR A 304 11.87 -16.58 15.67
CA THR A 304 10.46 -16.35 16.05
C THR A 304 10.30 -15.21 17.06
N GLU A 305 11.11 -15.19 18.11
CA GLU A 305 11.00 -14.13 19.12
C GLU A 305 11.49 -12.78 18.61
N THR A 306 12.50 -12.75 17.75
CA THR A 306 12.95 -11.52 17.08
C THR A 306 11.85 -10.96 16.19
N CYS A 307 11.20 -11.81 15.38
CA CYS A 307 10.07 -11.42 14.53
C CYS A 307 8.90 -10.88 15.37
N TRP A 308 8.63 -11.50 16.51
CA TRP A 308 7.61 -11.05 17.44
C TRP A 308 7.93 -9.68 18.05
N GLN A 309 9.18 -9.45 18.46
CA GLN A 309 9.60 -8.14 18.98
C GLN A 309 9.52 -7.06 17.90
N ASP A 310 9.92 -7.37 16.67
CA ASP A 310 9.83 -6.46 15.53
C ASP A 310 8.37 -6.13 15.19
N TYR A 311 7.47 -7.11 15.28
CA TYR A 311 6.02 -6.91 15.10
C TYR A 311 5.46 -5.95 16.17
N ARG A 312 5.80 -6.16 17.44
CA ARG A 312 5.41 -5.26 18.54
C ARG A 312 5.95 -3.85 18.35
N PHE A 313 7.21 -3.74 17.98
CA PHE A 313 7.86 -2.47 17.67
C PHE A 313 7.23 -1.78 16.46
N GLY A 314 6.80 -2.54 15.46
CA GLY A 314 6.17 -2.05 14.24
C GLY A 314 4.81 -1.37 14.43
N MET A 315 4.16 -1.49 15.58
CA MET A 315 2.81 -0.94 15.83
C MET A 315 2.71 0.58 15.69
N LEU A 316 3.79 1.33 15.85
CA LEU A 316 3.77 2.79 15.65
C LEU A 316 3.60 3.21 14.19
N GLN A 317 3.68 2.27 13.23
CA GLN A 317 3.22 2.49 11.86
C GLN A 317 1.75 2.92 11.80
N ILE A 318 0.93 2.42 12.73
CA ILE A 318 -0.52 2.69 12.73
C ILE A 318 -0.83 4.17 12.97
N PRO A 319 -0.44 4.79 14.10
CA PRO A 319 -0.69 6.21 14.31
C PRO A 319 0.03 7.07 13.26
N LEU A 320 1.25 6.73 12.82
CA LEU A 320 1.96 7.45 11.77
C LEU A 320 1.11 7.54 10.49
N ILE A 321 0.80 6.40 9.88
CA ILE A 321 0.14 6.38 8.56
C ILE A 321 -1.32 6.79 8.65
N THR A 322 -2.04 6.34 9.69
CA THR A 322 -3.47 6.64 9.80
C THR A 322 -3.73 8.11 10.07
N THR A 323 -2.93 8.77 10.93
CA THR A 323 -3.16 10.20 11.23
C THR A 323 -2.70 11.09 10.07
N LEU A 324 -1.58 10.76 9.40
CA LEU A 324 -1.14 11.49 8.20
C LEU A 324 -2.18 11.33 7.08
N GLY A 325 -2.63 10.09 6.81
CA GLY A 325 -3.67 9.83 5.82
C GLY A 325 -4.94 10.62 6.11
N PHE A 326 -5.41 10.62 7.36
CA PHE A 326 -6.59 11.38 7.78
C PHE A 326 -6.42 12.90 7.63
N ALA A 327 -5.27 13.43 8.02
CA ALA A 327 -5.02 14.88 8.01
C ALA A 327 -4.87 15.46 6.59
N PHE A 328 -4.31 14.67 5.65
CA PHE A 328 -4.00 15.13 4.29
C PHE A 328 -4.98 14.64 3.21
N SER A 329 -5.93 13.78 3.55
CA SER A 329 -7.00 13.36 2.62
C SER A 329 -8.20 14.29 2.66
N SER A 330 -9.01 14.24 1.61
CA SER A 330 -10.31 14.91 1.60
C SER A 330 -11.24 14.29 2.65
N SER A 331 -11.88 15.09 3.47
CA SER A 331 -12.82 14.64 4.51
C SER A 331 -14.05 14.02 3.85
N THR A 332 -14.33 12.77 4.17
CA THR A 332 -15.55 12.04 3.80
C THR A 332 -16.01 11.22 5.00
N GLU A 333 -17.31 10.99 5.15
CA GLU A 333 -17.86 10.20 6.26
C GLU A 333 -17.22 8.79 6.32
N ARG A 334 -17.09 8.13 5.17
CA ARG A 334 -16.40 6.81 5.09
C ARG A 334 -14.91 6.89 5.49
N GLY A 335 -14.22 7.96 5.10
CA GLY A 335 -12.82 8.19 5.47
C GLY A 335 -12.64 8.38 6.97
N ASP A 336 -13.55 9.12 7.59
CA ASP A 336 -13.58 9.36 9.04
C ASP A 336 -13.87 8.04 9.79
N ASP A 337 -14.85 7.26 9.35
CA ASP A 337 -15.19 5.94 9.93
C ASP A 337 -14.04 4.95 9.80
N MET A 338 -13.35 4.94 8.65
CA MET A 338 -12.19 4.11 8.42
C MET A 338 -11.03 4.48 9.36
N ALA A 339 -10.68 5.77 9.43
CA ALA A 339 -9.62 6.25 10.31
C ALA A 339 -9.92 5.93 11.78
N LEU A 340 -11.17 6.12 12.22
CA LEU A 340 -11.62 5.77 13.56
C LEU A 340 -11.44 4.28 13.84
N ALA A 341 -11.93 3.39 12.95
CA ALA A 341 -11.82 1.96 13.13
C ALA A 341 -10.35 1.48 13.22
N MET A 342 -9.47 2.07 12.40
CA MET A 342 -8.04 1.76 12.41
C MET A 342 -7.37 2.25 13.69
N LEU A 343 -7.65 3.48 14.12
CA LEU A 343 -7.08 4.04 15.36
C LEU A 343 -7.56 3.28 16.60
N GLU A 344 -8.85 2.97 16.72
CA GLU A 344 -9.38 2.20 17.85
C GLU A 344 -8.71 0.82 17.98
N ARG A 345 -8.65 0.07 16.87
CA ARG A 345 -8.00 -1.25 16.83
C ARG A 345 -6.50 -1.15 17.11
N GLY A 346 -5.82 -0.22 16.46
CA GLY A 346 -4.39 0.00 16.61
C GLY A 346 -3.98 0.48 18.00
N CYS A 347 -4.70 1.44 18.59
CA CYS A 347 -4.44 1.92 19.94
C CYS A 347 -4.60 0.81 20.98
N ARG A 348 -5.60 -0.07 20.81
CA ARG A 348 -5.75 -1.24 21.67
C ARG A 348 -4.56 -2.19 21.53
N ALA A 349 -4.08 -2.45 20.30
CA ALA A 349 -2.90 -3.28 20.06
C ALA A 349 -1.63 -2.66 20.69
N ILE A 350 -1.40 -1.38 20.53
CA ILE A 350 -0.26 -0.65 21.11
C ILE A 350 -0.22 -0.83 22.63
N ARG A 351 -1.37 -0.67 23.32
CA ARG A 351 -1.47 -0.83 24.78
C ARG A 351 -1.27 -2.28 25.23
N GLU A 352 -1.94 -3.22 24.57
CA GLU A 352 -1.87 -4.66 24.95
C GLU A 352 -0.48 -5.26 24.72
N LEU A 353 0.25 -4.76 23.72
CA LEU A 353 1.59 -5.23 23.37
C LEU A 353 2.73 -4.44 24.04
N GLY A 354 2.41 -3.37 24.78
CA GLY A 354 3.41 -2.55 25.47
C GLY A 354 4.36 -1.86 24.48
N THR A 355 3.87 -1.44 23.30
CA THR A 355 4.72 -0.90 22.23
C THR A 355 5.48 0.35 22.64
N LEU A 356 4.83 1.27 23.39
CA LEU A 356 5.46 2.54 23.78
C LEU A 356 6.66 2.32 24.71
N GLU A 357 6.67 1.23 25.45
CA GLU A 357 7.77 0.86 26.35
C GLU A 357 9.01 0.34 25.59
N LEU A 358 8.83 -0.12 24.36
CA LEU A 358 9.93 -0.59 23.51
C LEU A 358 10.71 0.57 22.86
N VAL A 359 10.17 1.78 22.89
CA VAL A 359 10.74 2.97 22.21
C VAL A 359 11.32 3.96 23.23
N ARG A 360 10.91 3.90 24.49
CA ARG A 360 11.33 4.77 25.60
C ARG A 360 12.73 4.45 26.12
#